data_3daa052a4c5db7cc4d15beaa27894618
#
_entry.id   3daa052a4c5db7cc4d15beaa27894618
#
_cell.length_a   1.000
_cell.length_b   1.000
_cell.length_c   1.000
_cell.angle_alpha   90.00
_cell.angle_beta   90.00
_cell.angle_gamma   90.00
#
_symmetry.space_group_name_H-M   'P 1'
#
loop_
_entity.id
_entity.type
_entity.pdbx_description
1 polymer ?
#
loop_
_entity_poly.entity_id
_entity_poly.type
_entity_poly.pdbx_seq_one_letter_code
_entity_poly.pdbx_strand_id
1 'polypeptide(L)'
;VYQYCFEAGKVNGKRKQITKSGFRTKNEALVAGQKAYNEFINGESIIECNMLYSEYLDYWMKEYFEINYKYSTAKRYKESFSNIKKELGNYKLSNLTPFILNQALLKLYQTSITKDALRNYQKVIKSSLRDATYYFGFIKNNPASDLQIPRVLSFDLKKTM
;
A
#
# COMPACT_ATOMS: atom_id res chain seq x y z
N VAL A 1 -14.31 -28.93 -12.76
CA VAL A 1 -13.83 -27.56 -12.47
C VAL A 1 -12.68 -27.28 -13.43
N TYR A 2 -12.79 -26.18 -14.18
CA TYR A 2 -11.78 -25.77 -15.14
C TYR A 2 -10.87 -24.71 -14.54
N GLN A 3 -9.64 -24.63 -15.07
CA GLN A 3 -8.65 -23.64 -14.65
C GLN A 3 -7.92 -23.09 -15.87
N TYR A 4 -7.38 -21.87 -15.76
CA TYR A 4 -6.38 -21.37 -16.67
C TYR A 4 -5.01 -21.30 -16.00
N CYS A 5 -3.97 -21.44 -16.79
CA CYS A 5 -2.58 -21.29 -16.36
C CYS A 5 -1.77 -20.65 -17.48
N PHE A 6 -0.96 -19.64 -17.17
CA PHE A 6 0.01 -19.10 -18.10
C PHE A 6 1.32 -18.73 -17.41
N GLU A 7 2.39 -18.67 -18.18
CA GLU A 7 3.74 -18.40 -17.67
C GLU A 7 3.97 -16.89 -17.55
N ALA A 8 4.34 -16.44 -16.34
CA ALA A 8 4.59 -15.04 -16.00
C ALA A 8 6.09 -14.69 -15.96
N GLY A 9 6.94 -15.49 -16.63
CA GLY A 9 8.38 -15.29 -16.66
C GLY A 9 9.14 -16.02 -15.56
N LYS A 10 10.40 -15.61 -15.33
CA LYS A 10 11.27 -16.20 -14.30
C LYS A 10 11.51 -15.21 -13.18
N VAL A 11 11.31 -15.65 -11.93
CA VAL A 11 11.66 -14.88 -10.73
C VAL A 11 12.70 -15.71 -9.96
N ASN A 12 13.87 -15.13 -9.69
CA ASN A 12 14.99 -15.80 -9.02
C ASN A 12 15.40 -17.13 -9.71
N GLY A 13 15.40 -17.17 -11.04
CA GLY A 13 15.74 -18.36 -11.81
C GLY A 13 14.66 -19.44 -11.88
N LYS A 14 13.56 -19.31 -11.16
CA LYS A 14 12.43 -20.26 -11.18
C LYS A 14 11.30 -19.73 -12.06
N ARG A 15 10.68 -20.62 -12.83
CA ARG A 15 9.48 -20.30 -13.64
C ARG A 15 8.33 -19.90 -12.72
N LYS A 16 7.71 -18.77 -12.99
CA LYS A 16 6.50 -18.33 -12.29
C LYS A 16 5.31 -18.54 -13.20
N GLN A 17 4.31 -19.25 -12.69
CA GLN A 17 3.04 -19.48 -13.38
C GLN A 17 1.91 -18.81 -12.62
N ILE A 18 0.98 -18.20 -13.36
CA ILE A 18 -0.27 -17.67 -12.83
C ILE A 18 -1.36 -18.67 -13.15
N THR A 19 -1.99 -19.22 -12.11
CA THR A 19 -3.05 -20.23 -12.24
C THR A 19 -4.27 -19.77 -11.45
N LYS A 20 -5.45 -19.88 -12.04
CA LYS A 20 -6.73 -19.66 -11.37
C LYS A 20 -7.71 -20.77 -11.76
N SER A 21 -8.31 -21.38 -10.75
CA SER A 21 -9.31 -22.45 -10.87
C SER A 21 -10.69 -21.99 -10.38
N GLY A 22 -11.69 -22.83 -10.53
CA GLY A 22 -13.04 -22.56 -10.04
C GLY A 22 -14.05 -22.19 -11.13
N PHE A 23 -13.68 -22.30 -12.40
CA PHE A 23 -14.60 -22.04 -13.52
C PHE A 23 -15.51 -23.23 -13.78
N ARG A 24 -16.77 -22.97 -14.07
CA ARG A 24 -17.78 -24.03 -14.33
C ARG A 24 -17.64 -24.61 -15.73
N THR A 25 -17.23 -23.80 -16.70
CA THR A 25 -17.08 -24.22 -18.10
C THR A 25 -15.68 -23.94 -18.62
N LYS A 26 -15.28 -24.69 -19.64
CA LYS A 26 -14.01 -24.47 -20.36
C LYS A 26 -13.96 -23.07 -20.99
N ASN A 27 -15.08 -22.61 -21.51
CA ASN A 27 -15.15 -21.30 -22.16
C ASN A 27 -14.97 -20.15 -21.16
N GLU A 28 -15.57 -20.23 -19.97
CA GLU A 28 -15.34 -19.26 -18.90
C GLU A 28 -13.86 -19.19 -18.49
N ALA A 29 -13.22 -20.36 -18.32
CA ALA A 29 -11.80 -20.42 -18.01
C ALA A 29 -10.94 -19.80 -19.13
N LEU A 30 -11.28 -20.05 -20.39
CA LEU A 30 -10.57 -19.50 -21.55
C LEU A 30 -10.69 -17.97 -21.61
N VAL A 31 -11.89 -17.43 -21.53
CA VAL A 31 -12.15 -15.97 -21.57
C VAL A 31 -11.45 -15.26 -20.40
N ALA A 32 -11.57 -15.83 -19.19
CA ALA A 32 -10.91 -15.29 -18.02
C ALA A 32 -9.37 -15.37 -18.13
N GLY A 33 -8.85 -16.44 -18.70
CA GLY A 33 -7.42 -16.62 -18.94
C GLY A 33 -6.87 -15.63 -19.97
N GLN A 34 -7.59 -15.42 -21.07
CA GLN A 34 -7.20 -14.42 -22.09
C GLN A 34 -7.19 -13.00 -21.53
N LYS A 35 -8.22 -12.64 -20.74
CA LYS A 35 -8.28 -11.35 -20.06
C LYS A 35 -7.10 -11.16 -19.10
N ALA A 36 -6.82 -12.14 -18.24
CA ALA A 36 -5.72 -12.11 -17.30
C ALA A 36 -4.35 -12.04 -18.01
N TYR A 37 -4.19 -12.74 -19.13
CA TYR A 37 -2.98 -12.71 -19.93
C TYR A 37 -2.76 -11.35 -20.61
N ASN A 38 -3.82 -10.74 -21.15
CA ASN A 38 -3.75 -9.39 -21.72
C ASN A 38 -3.42 -8.33 -20.65
N GLU A 39 -4.04 -8.40 -19.48
CA GLU A 39 -3.70 -7.54 -18.35
C GLU A 39 -2.24 -7.70 -17.93
N PHE A 40 -1.73 -8.92 -17.95
CA PHE A 40 -0.33 -9.22 -17.65
C PHE A 40 0.64 -8.63 -18.68
N ILE A 41 0.38 -8.79 -19.99
CA ILE A 41 1.22 -8.24 -21.07
C ILE A 41 1.21 -6.71 -21.04
N ASN A 42 0.05 -6.10 -20.77
CA ASN A 42 -0.09 -4.65 -20.70
C ASN A 42 0.48 -4.03 -19.40
N GLY A 43 1.09 -4.84 -18.53
CA GLY A 43 1.60 -4.38 -17.23
C GLY A 43 0.51 -4.05 -16.21
N GLU A 44 -0.74 -4.40 -16.51
CA GLU A 44 -1.89 -4.19 -15.63
C GLU A 44 -2.06 -5.30 -14.59
N SER A 45 -1.38 -6.43 -14.79
CA SER A 45 -1.44 -7.55 -13.86
C SER A 45 -0.56 -7.27 -12.66
N ILE A 46 -1.21 -6.81 -11.62
CA ILE A 46 -0.61 -6.64 -10.32
C ILE A 46 -0.39 -8.02 -9.72
N ILE A 47 0.84 -8.34 -9.40
CA ILE A 47 1.14 -9.41 -8.45
C ILE A 47 0.48 -8.96 -7.16
N GLU A 48 -0.66 -9.57 -6.78
CA GLU A 48 -1.29 -9.27 -5.49
C GLU A 48 -0.24 -9.37 -4.40
N CYS A 49 0.17 -8.23 -3.90
CA CYS A 49 1.17 -8.18 -2.85
C CYS A 49 0.46 -8.49 -1.54
N ASN A 50 0.61 -9.73 -1.06
CA ASN A 50 0.09 -10.18 0.24
C ASN A 50 0.88 -9.63 1.43
N MET A 51 1.81 -8.72 1.19
CA MET A 51 2.66 -8.10 2.19
C MET A 51 1.82 -7.27 3.17
N LEU A 52 2.12 -7.37 4.46
CA LEU A 52 1.56 -6.49 5.47
C LEU A 52 2.14 -5.07 5.31
N TYR A 53 1.34 -4.08 5.66
CA TYR A 53 1.79 -2.69 5.55
C TYR A 53 3.01 -2.39 6.45
N SER A 54 3.12 -3.06 7.60
CA SER A 54 4.32 -2.97 8.46
C SER A 54 5.59 -3.46 7.76
N GLU A 55 5.50 -4.59 7.07
CA GLU A 55 6.62 -5.17 6.30
C GLU A 55 6.97 -4.29 5.09
N TYR A 56 5.94 -3.78 4.42
CA TYR A 56 6.10 -2.86 3.31
C TYR A 56 6.82 -1.56 3.72
N LEU A 57 6.49 -0.98 4.85
CA LEU A 57 7.17 0.24 5.33
C LEU A 57 8.67 0.03 5.55
N ASP A 58 9.07 -1.12 6.10
CA ASP A 58 10.48 -1.46 6.27
C ASP A 58 11.18 -1.67 4.92
N TYR A 59 10.52 -2.40 4.01
CA TYR A 59 10.99 -2.62 2.66
C TYR A 59 11.14 -1.30 1.89
N TRP A 60 10.10 -0.46 1.88
CA TRP A 60 10.10 0.84 1.23
C TRP A 60 11.21 1.77 1.75
N MET A 61 11.42 1.79 3.06
CA MET A 61 12.47 2.60 3.67
C MET A 61 13.85 2.16 3.18
N LYS A 62 14.12 0.87 3.24
CA LYS A 62 15.43 0.30 2.89
C LYS A 62 15.71 0.35 1.39
N GLU A 63 14.76 -0.09 0.57
CA GLU A 63 14.98 -0.31 -0.86
C GLU A 63 14.76 0.95 -1.71
N TYR A 64 14.12 1.97 -1.16
CA TYR A 64 13.79 3.18 -1.91
C TYR A 64 14.13 4.48 -1.17
N PHE A 65 13.62 4.66 0.05
CA PHE A 65 13.63 5.97 0.68
C PHE A 65 15.03 6.41 1.11
N GLU A 66 15.80 5.54 1.76
CA GLU A 66 17.16 5.83 2.22
C GLU A 66 18.12 6.10 1.05
N ILE A 67 17.86 5.54 -0.12
CA ILE A 67 18.67 5.72 -1.32
C ILE A 67 18.40 7.08 -1.96
N ASN A 68 17.16 7.56 -1.92
CA ASN A 68 16.71 8.75 -2.65
C ASN A 68 16.61 10.03 -1.80
N TYR A 69 16.64 9.90 -0.46
CA TYR A 69 16.43 11.04 0.45
C TYR A 69 17.57 11.19 1.46
N LYS A 70 17.72 12.39 2.00
CA LYS A 70 18.73 12.69 3.03
C LYS A 70 18.47 11.90 4.30
N TYR A 71 19.54 11.52 4.99
CA TYR A 71 19.48 10.76 6.25
C TYR A 71 18.56 11.37 7.30
N SER A 72 18.60 12.71 7.49
CA SER A 72 17.73 13.40 8.44
C SER A 72 16.24 13.23 8.15
N THR A 73 15.88 13.21 6.86
CA THR A 73 14.48 12.97 6.42
C THR A 73 14.09 11.52 6.66
N ALA A 74 14.94 10.57 6.32
CA ALA A 74 14.71 9.14 6.56
C ALA A 74 14.56 8.84 8.06
N LYS A 75 15.42 9.40 8.91
CA LYS A 75 15.31 9.27 10.36
C LYS A 75 13.97 9.76 10.89
N ARG A 76 13.53 10.95 10.49
CA ARG A 76 12.23 11.53 10.90
C ARG A 76 11.04 10.65 10.46
N TYR A 77 11.12 10.03 9.28
CA TYR A 77 10.07 9.12 8.80
C TYR A 77 10.07 7.82 9.60
N LYS A 78 11.23 7.24 9.91
CA LYS A 78 11.36 6.04 10.77
C LYS A 78 10.77 6.25 12.17
N GLU A 79 10.97 7.41 12.76
CA GLU A 79 10.40 7.75 14.07
C GLU A 79 8.86 7.67 14.06
N SER A 80 8.23 7.91 12.92
CA SER A 80 6.78 7.82 12.75
C SER A 80 6.27 6.38 12.58
N PHE A 81 7.14 5.44 12.22
CA PHE A 81 6.73 4.07 11.86
C PHE A 81 6.11 3.30 13.03
N SER A 82 6.65 3.48 14.25
CA SER A 82 6.13 2.78 15.42
C SER A 82 4.63 3.00 15.62
N ASN A 83 4.19 4.24 15.54
CA ASN A 83 2.79 4.60 15.73
C ASN A 83 1.92 4.22 14.51
N ILE A 84 2.44 4.43 13.30
CA ILE A 84 1.73 4.02 12.07
C ILE A 84 1.55 2.50 12.03
N LYS A 85 2.57 1.72 12.40
CA LYS A 85 2.50 0.26 12.42
C LYS A 85 1.53 -0.28 13.46
N LYS A 86 1.35 0.38 14.62
CA LYS A 86 0.34 0.01 15.61
C LYS A 86 -1.07 0.04 15.03
N GLU A 87 -1.39 1.06 14.25
CA GLU A 87 -2.73 1.28 13.72
C GLU A 87 -2.97 0.57 12.37
N LEU A 88 -1.98 0.55 11.50
CA LEU A 88 -2.12 0.10 10.12
C LEU A 88 -1.29 -1.15 9.78
N GLY A 89 -0.32 -1.52 10.62
CA GLY A 89 0.68 -2.53 10.29
C GLY A 89 0.15 -3.92 10.01
N ASN A 90 -0.98 -4.30 10.61
CA ASN A 90 -1.60 -5.62 10.46
C ASN A 90 -2.49 -5.74 9.22
N TYR A 91 -2.76 -4.63 8.53
CA TYR A 91 -3.50 -4.67 7.27
C TYR A 91 -2.58 -5.12 6.12
N LYS A 92 -3.11 -5.96 5.24
CA LYS A 92 -2.46 -6.22 3.96
C LYS A 92 -2.44 -4.94 3.13
N LEU A 93 -1.36 -4.71 2.41
CA LEU A 93 -1.20 -3.52 1.57
C LEU A 93 -2.36 -3.34 0.58
N SER A 94 -2.85 -4.45 0.00
CA SER A 94 -4.00 -4.49 -0.92
C SER A 94 -5.35 -4.18 -0.26
N ASN A 95 -5.47 -4.33 1.06
CA ASN A 95 -6.73 -4.14 1.79
C ASN A 95 -6.86 -2.73 2.40
N LEU A 96 -5.86 -1.88 2.24
CA LEU A 96 -5.92 -0.50 2.71
C LEU A 96 -6.94 0.29 1.87
N THR A 97 -7.88 0.93 2.55
CA THR A 97 -8.90 1.78 1.96
C THR A 97 -8.80 3.20 2.50
N PRO A 98 -9.32 4.23 1.79
CA PRO A 98 -9.37 5.60 2.30
C PRO A 98 -10.03 5.69 3.68
N PHE A 99 -11.07 4.89 3.91
CA PHE A 99 -11.76 4.84 5.20
C PHE A 99 -10.85 4.36 6.33
N ILE A 100 -10.13 3.25 6.13
CA ILE A 100 -9.17 2.69 7.11
C ILE A 100 -8.08 3.71 7.43
N LEU A 101 -7.54 4.40 6.42
CA LEU A 101 -6.50 5.41 6.60
C LEU A 101 -7.01 6.63 7.40
N ASN A 102 -8.22 7.10 7.13
CA ASN A 102 -8.83 8.19 7.87
C ASN A 102 -9.09 7.80 9.34
N GLN A 103 -9.59 6.58 9.60
CA GLN A 103 -9.77 6.06 10.95
C GLN A 103 -8.45 5.96 11.73
N ALA A 104 -7.39 5.53 11.06
CA ALA A 104 -6.06 5.47 11.66
C ALA A 104 -5.53 6.85 12.04
N LEU A 105 -5.71 7.87 11.19
CA LEU A 105 -5.33 9.25 11.53
C LEU A 105 -6.11 9.80 12.71
N LEU A 106 -7.41 9.49 12.82
CA LEU A 106 -8.23 9.88 13.99
C LEU A 106 -7.73 9.23 15.28
N LYS A 107 -7.41 7.94 15.26
CA LYS A 107 -6.85 7.23 16.40
C LYS A 107 -5.48 7.76 16.79
N LEU A 108 -4.61 8.04 15.83
CA LEU A 108 -3.29 8.64 16.07
C LEU A 108 -3.43 10.03 16.72
N TYR A 109 -4.42 10.81 16.35
CA TYR A 109 -4.71 12.10 16.99
C TYR A 109 -5.13 11.94 18.45
N GLN A 110 -5.96 10.94 18.76
CA GLN A 110 -6.42 10.67 20.14
C GLN A 110 -5.29 10.27 21.10
N THR A 111 -4.15 9.83 20.60
CA THR A 111 -2.97 9.45 21.41
C THR A 111 -2.09 10.64 21.83
N SER A 112 -2.64 11.85 21.92
CA SER A 112 -1.94 13.06 22.40
C SER A 112 -0.77 13.50 21.51
N ILE A 113 -0.94 13.41 20.20
CA ILE A 113 0.08 13.74 19.23
C ILE A 113 -0.01 15.20 18.80
N THR A 114 1.14 15.85 18.64
CA THR A 114 1.18 17.23 18.14
C THR A 114 0.69 17.32 16.69
N LYS A 115 0.20 18.48 16.28
CA LYS A 115 -0.23 18.74 14.90
C LYS A 115 0.86 18.42 13.87
N ASP A 116 2.11 18.73 14.20
CA ASP A 116 3.24 18.48 13.31
C ASP A 116 3.55 16.98 13.19
N ALA A 117 3.40 16.22 14.27
CA ALA A 117 3.50 14.75 14.22
C ALA A 117 2.39 14.15 13.35
N LEU A 118 1.15 14.61 13.50
CA LEU A 118 0.03 14.13 12.68
C LEU A 118 0.23 14.44 11.19
N ARG A 119 0.73 15.65 10.87
CA ARG A 119 1.11 16.00 9.50
C ARG A 119 2.23 15.11 8.96
N ASN A 120 3.19 14.76 9.82
CA ASN A 120 4.26 13.86 9.43
C ASN A 120 3.74 12.45 9.15
N TYR A 121 2.83 11.92 9.97
CA TYR A 121 2.17 10.64 9.70
C TYR A 121 1.41 10.64 8.38
N GLN A 122 0.64 11.69 8.12
CA GLN A 122 -0.05 11.86 6.84
C GLN A 122 0.94 11.83 5.66
N LYS A 123 2.06 12.55 5.77
CA LYS A 123 3.10 12.58 4.72
C LYS A 123 3.70 11.19 4.49
N VAL A 124 4.04 10.47 5.55
CA VAL A 124 4.59 9.11 5.46
C VAL A 124 3.60 8.16 4.78
N ILE A 125 2.34 8.17 5.20
CA ILE A 125 1.30 7.32 4.63
C ILE A 125 1.10 7.65 3.14
N LYS A 126 0.96 8.93 2.80
CA LYS A 126 0.77 9.36 1.40
C LYS A 126 1.97 9.00 0.52
N SER A 127 3.18 9.23 1.00
CA SER A 127 4.40 8.98 0.24
C SER A 127 4.61 7.48 0.02
N SER A 128 4.48 6.67 1.08
CA SER A 128 4.67 5.22 0.98
C SER A 128 3.64 4.54 0.07
N LEU A 129 2.36 4.92 0.16
CA LEU A 129 1.30 4.34 -0.67
C LEU A 129 1.33 4.85 -2.12
N ARG A 130 1.76 6.10 -2.34
CA ARG A 130 2.05 6.58 -3.69
C ARG A 130 3.13 5.74 -4.36
N ASP A 131 4.22 5.49 -3.67
CA ASP A 131 5.34 4.74 -4.21
C ASP A 131 4.98 3.25 -4.35
N ALA A 132 4.13 2.68 -3.46
CA ALA A 132 3.57 1.35 -3.62
C ALA A 132 2.75 1.20 -4.91
N THR A 133 2.07 2.25 -5.34
CA THR A 133 1.26 2.26 -6.55
C THR A 133 2.09 2.52 -7.80
N TYR A 134 2.86 3.62 -7.81
CA TYR A 134 3.49 4.13 -9.03
C TYR A 134 4.92 3.64 -9.24
N TYR A 135 5.67 3.39 -8.18
CA TYR A 135 7.05 2.95 -8.30
C TYR A 135 7.16 1.42 -8.27
N PHE A 136 6.57 0.78 -7.26
CA PHE A 136 6.65 -0.68 -7.09
C PHE A 136 5.55 -1.44 -7.82
N GLY A 137 4.40 -0.83 -8.09
CA GLY A 137 3.25 -1.50 -8.68
C GLY A 137 2.63 -2.58 -7.79
N PHE A 138 2.76 -2.48 -6.47
CA PHE A 138 2.23 -3.47 -5.52
C PHE A 138 0.73 -3.35 -5.31
N ILE A 139 0.15 -2.18 -5.57
CA ILE A 139 -1.28 -1.91 -5.53
C ILE A 139 -1.71 -1.14 -6.77
N LYS A 140 -2.94 -1.35 -7.21
CA LYS A 140 -3.49 -0.75 -8.44
C LYS A 140 -3.87 0.71 -8.26
N ASN A 141 -4.52 1.03 -7.15
CA ASN A 141 -5.01 2.36 -6.84
C ASN A 141 -4.38 2.85 -5.56
N ASN A 142 -4.04 4.14 -5.50
CA ASN A 142 -3.51 4.75 -4.30
C ASN A 142 -4.66 5.11 -3.34
N PRO A 143 -4.83 4.42 -2.21
CA PRO A 143 -5.92 4.73 -1.27
C PRO A 143 -5.68 6.02 -0.47
N ALA A 144 -4.47 6.59 -0.53
CA ALA A 144 -4.09 7.81 0.18
C ALA A 144 -4.11 9.06 -0.69
N SER A 145 -4.57 9.00 -1.96
CA SER A 145 -4.57 10.16 -2.87
C SER A 145 -5.24 11.37 -2.23
N ASP A 146 -6.42 11.19 -1.69
CA ASP A 146 -7.24 12.24 -1.08
C ASP A 146 -7.20 12.26 0.46
N LEU A 147 -6.22 11.58 1.05
CA LEU A 147 -6.07 11.53 2.49
C LEU A 147 -5.82 12.94 3.07
N GLN A 148 -6.73 13.41 3.90
CA GLN A 148 -6.65 14.71 4.56
C GLN A 148 -6.80 14.58 6.07
N ILE A 149 -6.14 15.46 6.81
CA ILE A 149 -6.39 15.60 8.24
C ILE A 149 -7.79 16.23 8.41
N PRO A 150 -8.69 15.58 9.16
CA PRO A 150 -10.04 16.10 9.40
C PRO A 150 -10.02 17.54 9.93
N ARG A 151 -10.88 18.40 9.38
CA ARG A 151 -10.89 19.85 9.74
C ARG A 151 -11.17 20.09 11.22
N VAL A 152 -12.00 19.28 11.86
CA VAL A 152 -12.29 19.37 13.29
C VAL A 152 -10.99 19.30 14.11
N LEU A 153 -10.06 18.41 13.74
CA LEU A 153 -8.76 18.28 14.39
C LEU A 153 -7.83 19.49 14.15
N SER A 154 -8.10 20.29 13.13
CA SER A 154 -7.32 21.52 12.87
C SER A 154 -7.83 22.73 13.68
N PHE A 155 -9.07 22.69 14.18
CA PHE A 155 -9.69 23.79 14.93
C PHE A 155 -9.41 23.72 16.43
N ASP A 156 -9.39 22.52 17.03
CA ASP A 156 -9.15 22.35 18.47
C ASP A 156 -7.76 22.81 18.94
N LEU A 157 -6.82 22.88 18.03
CA LEU A 157 -5.45 23.36 18.29
C LEU A 157 -5.32 24.89 18.32
N LYS A 158 -6.36 25.63 17.90
CA LYS A 158 -6.39 27.11 18.02
C LYS A 158 -6.96 27.57 19.37
N LYS A 159 -7.57 26.67 20.15
CA LYS A 159 -8.17 26.99 21.46
C LYS A 159 -7.22 26.83 22.66
N THR A 160 -6.01 26.34 22.43
CA THR A 160 -5.00 26.09 23.49
C THR A 160 -3.84 27.09 23.46
N MET A 161 -4.04 28.24 22.80
CA MET A 161 -3.15 29.42 22.91
C MET A 161 -3.85 30.53 23.63
#